data_379d87696f6db6481b65d6ab25c78bb5
#
_entry.id   379d87696f6db6481b65d6ab25c78bb5
#
_cell.length_a   1.000
_cell.length_b   1.000
_cell.length_c   1.000
_cell.angle_alpha   90.00
_cell.angle_beta   90.00
_cell.angle_gamma   90.00
#
_symmetry.space_group_name_H-M   'P 1'
#
loop_
_entity.id
_entity.type
_entity.pdbx_description
1 polymer ?
#
loop_
_entity_poly.entity_id
_entity_poly.type
_entity_poly.pdbx_seq_one_letter_code
_entity_poly.pdbx_strand_id
1 'polypeptide(L)'
;MVLWYTGDSLFSEGFFVMNFTRFARLTQRRSKTFISQNVSSIQVIVFYYIVMTVVSLGLFSLPFFREPGSHVAFIDLFFMAVSTVSVTGLTTFPINDVFNDRGVILLEVLFQVGGLGIMMISTFFAIVSRRKISLKQRQLIMTDMNQPKLSGIVRMIRTTFTIILVCQLVAGTIFAVYFHLYGYYDNWRDAIFYGFYQAISAVTNSGFDVTGNSILPFSHDYFFLTCIMILIFIGGIGFPVIMDFREWVLFKMKKQRRRLPFRFSLFTKIAVLAFVILFVGGTLAIFFLEKDYLFKDYSFSGMWMNSMFYSMTTRNAGLQIHDLGNFQTTTLIVFSLLMFIGCSPSSVGGGIRTTTIAIIGLYLYAFLKSEDNINIFGRRIDQDDVRKSVVVFMLSMGMCFFCVLFLTAIEDIPLIAIIVEVSSAFGTTGLSLGITGDLSTIGKLVIALLMFIGRVGMLYTLMLFVPKETRDLGYEYPTEKIIIG
;
A
#
# COMPACT_ATOMS: atom_id res chain seq x y z
N MET A 1 -37.91 78.60 -12.05
CA MET A 1 -38.35 78.18 -13.39
C MET A 1 -37.71 76.85 -13.61
N VAL A 2 -38.36 75.70 -13.20
CA VAL A 2 -38.94 74.69 -14.06
C VAL A 2 -37.87 73.99 -14.91
N LEU A 3 -37.55 72.73 -14.91
CA LEU A 3 -38.27 71.47 -14.84
C LEU A 3 -37.31 70.30 -14.84
N TRP A 4 -37.62 69.17 -14.13
CA TRP A 4 -37.70 67.75 -14.48
C TRP A 4 -36.40 66.99 -14.81
N TYR A 5 -36.05 65.98 -14.00
CA TYR A 5 -36.56 64.59 -13.72
C TYR A 5 -36.40 63.62 -14.88
N THR A 6 -35.66 62.62 -14.64
CA THR A 6 -35.81 61.16 -14.82
C THR A 6 -34.41 60.55 -14.81
N GLY A 7 -34.04 59.69 -13.90
CA GLY A 7 -34.34 58.28 -13.83
C GLY A 7 -33.20 57.50 -14.40
N ASP A 8 -32.48 56.80 -13.54
CA ASP A 8 -32.12 55.41 -13.89
C ASP A 8 -31.49 54.72 -12.68
N SER A 9 -32.32 53.86 -12.06
CA SER A 9 -32.01 52.98 -10.95
C SER A 9 -31.36 51.65 -11.42
N LEU A 10 -30.58 51.63 -12.53
CA LEU A 10 -30.01 50.43 -13.13
C LEU A 10 -28.51 50.25 -12.90
N PHE A 11 -27.84 51.18 -12.20
CA PHE A 11 -26.40 51.10 -11.98
C PHE A 11 -25.98 50.51 -10.62
N SER A 12 -26.90 50.24 -9.65
CA SER A 12 -26.53 49.79 -8.32
C SER A 12 -26.39 48.24 -8.19
N GLU A 13 -27.13 47.46 -8.95
CA GLU A 13 -27.08 46.01 -8.86
C GLU A 13 -25.88 45.39 -9.54
N GLY A 14 -25.46 45.88 -10.69
CA GLY A 14 -24.27 45.41 -11.42
C GLY A 14 -22.96 45.66 -10.67
N PHE A 15 -22.89 46.75 -9.91
CA PHE A 15 -21.69 47.11 -9.13
C PHE A 15 -21.56 46.26 -7.85
N PHE A 16 -22.67 45.86 -7.24
CA PHE A 16 -22.68 45.02 -6.07
C PHE A 16 -22.35 43.56 -6.38
N VAL A 17 -22.90 43.01 -7.47
CA VAL A 17 -22.59 41.65 -7.96
C VAL A 17 -21.15 41.52 -8.44
N MET A 18 -20.63 42.57 -9.09
CA MET A 18 -19.25 42.58 -9.57
C MET A 18 -18.21 42.68 -8.44
N ASN A 19 -18.55 43.39 -7.34
CA ASN A 19 -17.72 43.45 -6.14
C ASN A 19 -17.75 42.15 -5.34
N PHE A 20 -18.92 41.50 -5.23
CA PHE A 20 -19.05 40.23 -4.51
C PHE A 20 -18.28 39.07 -5.22
N THR A 21 -18.37 38.99 -6.54
CA THR A 21 -17.61 38.01 -7.32
C THR A 21 -16.09 38.29 -7.33
N ARG A 22 -15.71 39.59 -7.25
CA ARG A 22 -14.30 39.99 -7.13
C ARG A 22 -13.77 39.73 -5.71
N PHE A 23 -14.58 39.96 -4.68
CA PHE A 23 -14.27 39.64 -3.27
C PHE A 23 -14.21 38.11 -3.05
N ALA A 24 -15.15 37.35 -3.59
CA ALA A 24 -15.11 35.88 -3.56
C ALA A 24 -13.89 35.31 -4.29
N ARG A 25 -13.48 35.90 -5.42
CA ARG A 25 -12.25 35.50 -6.13
C ARG A 25 -10.96 35.90 -5.38
N LEU A 26 -10.97 37.02 -4.67
CA LEU A 26 -9.85 37.50 -3.87
C LEU A 26 -9.70 36.72 -2.57
N THR A 27 -10.80 36.37 -1.89
CA THR A 27 -10.81 35.49 -0.72
C THR A 27 -10.43 34.05 -1.12
N GLN A 28 -10.91 33.56 -2.25
CA GLN A 28 -10.53 32.26 -2.78
C GLN A 28 -9.04 32.21 -3.24
N ARG A 29 -8.49 33.32 -3.77
CA ARG A 29 -7.06 33.45 -4.05
C ARG A 29 -6.22 33.57 -2.77
N ARG A 30 -6.66 34.35 -1.77
CA ARG A 30 -5.96 34.49 -0.48
C ARG A 30 -5.99 33.17 0.31
N SER A 31 -7.11 32.47 0.37
CA SER A 31 -7.17 31.16 1.03
C SER A 31 -6.32 30.12 0.28
N LYS A 32 -6.34 30.12 -1.07
CA LYS A 32 -5.45 29.25 -1.87
C LYS A 32 -3.96 29.57 -1.68
N THR A 33 -3.56 30.82 -1.52
CA THR A 33 -2.18 31.19 -1.25
C THR A 33 -1.77 30.90 0.19
N PHE A 34 -2.66 31.11 1.17
CA PHE A 34 -2.40 30.85 2.59
C PHE A 34 -2.24 29.34 2.87
N ILE A 35 -3.14 28.49 2.33
CA ILE A 35 -3.04 27.03 2.41
C ILE A 35 -1.80 26.54 1.62
N SER A 36 -1.43 27.24 0.54
CA SER A 36 -0.32 26.86 -0.33
C SER A 36 1.06 27.13 0.29
N GLN A 37 1.21 28.05 1.22
CA GLN A 37 2.51 28.44 1.78
C GLN A 37 2.84 27.72 3.10
N ASN A 38 1.84 27.32 3.90
CA ASN A 38 2.05 26.79 5.24
C ASN A 38 1.85 25.28 5.39
N VAL A 39 1.27 24.59 4.39
CA VAL A 39 0.98 23.16 4.49
C VAL A 39 2.08 22.35 3.81
N SER A 40 2.68 21.38 4.54
CA SER A 40 3.67 20.48 3.98
C SER A 40 3.05 19.48 2.99
N SER A 41 3.85 18.99 2.02
CA SER A 41 3.41 17.95 1.09
C SER A 41 2.88 16.70 1.81
N ILE A 42 3.47 16.37 2.95
CA ILE A 42 3.09 15.22 3.77
C ILE A 42 1.72 15.43 4.41
N GLN A 43 1.46 16.61 4.98
CA GLN A 43 0.15 16.95 5.55
C GLN A 43 -0.96 16.87 4.50
N VAL A 44 -0.66 17.27 3.26
CA VAL A 44 -1.61 17.13 2.14
C VAL A 44 -1.91 15.68 1.85
N ILE A 45 -0.90 14.80 1.81
CA ILE A 45 -1.08 13.36 1.56
C ILE A 45 -1.92 12.72 2.66
N VAL A 46 -1.58 12.97 3.93
CA VAL A 46 -2.34 12.44 5.07
C VAL A 46 -3.79 12.93 5.05
N PHE A 47 -4.00 14.22 4.76
CA PHE A 47 -5.34 14.77 4.63
C PHE A 47 -6.15 14.07 3.52
N TYR A 48 -5.53 13.76 2.38
CA TYR A 48 -6.20 12.99 1.32
C TYR A 48 -6.60 11.58 1.78
N TYR A 49 -5.74 10.86 2.49
CA TYR A 49 -6.09 9.54 3.02
C TYR A 49 -7.26 9.62 4.00
N ILE A 50 -7.29 10.62 4.89
CA ILE A 50 -8.41 10.86 5.81
C ILE A 50 -9.70 11.15 5.03
N VAL A 51 -9.66 12.05 4.05
CA VAL A 51 -10.83 12.38 3.22
C VAL A 51 -11.34 11.14 2.48
N MET A 52 -10.44 10.33 1.91
CA MET A 52 -10.84 9.10 1.21
C MET A 52 -11.47 8.09 2.17
N THR A 53 -10.97 7.95 3.39
CA THR A 53 -11.58 7.10 4.42
C THR A 53 -13.00 7.58 4.76
N VAL A 54 -13.18 8.88 4.95
CA VAL A 54 -14.51 9.46 5.22
C VAL A 54 -15.46 9.27 4.04
N VAL A 55 -14.99 9.47 2.81
CA VAL A 55 -15.78 9.23 1.58
C VAL A 55 -16.15 7.75 1.46
N SER A 56 -15.20 6.84 1.68
CA SER A 56 -15.45 5.39 1.65
C SER A 56 -16.47 4.97 2.70
N LEU A 57 -16.36 5.48 3.93
CA LEU A 57 -17.32 5.26 4.99
C LEU A 57 -18.72 5.76 4.61
N GLY A 58 -18.82 6.96 4.03
CA GLY A 58 -20.09 7.49 3.54
C GLY A 58 -20.72 6.64 2.45
N LEU A 59 -19.93 6.15 1.48
CA LEU A 59 -20.39 5.29 0.41
C LEU A 59 -20.83 3.91 0.94
N PHE A 60 -20.06 3.28 1.83
CA PHE A 60 -20.42 2.01 2.46
C PHE A 60 -21.66 2.12 3.37
N SER A 61 -21.99 3.30 3.84
CA SER A 61 -23.20 3.55 4.65
C SER A 61 -24.47 3.61 3.81
N LEU A 62 -24.38 3.77 2.47
CA LEU A 62 -25.55 3.87 1.60
C LEU A 62 -26.23 2.51 1.40
N PRO A 63 -27.55 2.39 1.56
CA PRO A 63 -28.31 1.14 1.34
C PRO A 63 -28.17 0.58 -0.07
N PHE A 64 -27.83 1.44 -1.05
CA PHE A 64 -27.66 1.05 -2.47
C PHE A 64 -26.54 0.02 -2.70
N PHE A 65 -25.53 0.01 -1.84
CA PHE A 65 -24.35 -0.87 -1.92
C PHE A 65 -24.42 -2.05 -0.96
N ARG A 66 -25.49 -2.16 -0.15
CA ARG A 66 -25.65 -3.21 0.85
C ARG A 66 -26.71 -4.22 0.46
N GLU A 67 -26.57 -5.42 1.03
CA GLU A 67 -27.65 -6.41 1.01
C GLU A 67 -28.84 -5.94 1.87
N PRO A 68 -30.09 -6.16 1.39
CA PRO A 68 -31.28 -5.81 2.14
C PRO A 68 -31.33 -6.51 3.51
N GLY A 69 -31.46 -5.73 4.58
CA GLY A 69 -31.53 -6.27 5.94
C GLY A 69 -30.18 -6.45 6.63
N SER A 70 -29.06 -6.14 6.01
CA SER A 70 -27.74 -6.19 6.66
C SER A 70 -27.62 -5.08 7.72
N HIS A 71 -27.36 -5.49 8.97
CA HIS A 71 -27.09 -4.59 10.09
C HIS A 71 -25.62 -4.69 10.50
N VAL A 72 -24.87 -3.64 10.29
CA VAL A 72 -23.43 -3.58 10.64
C VAL A 72 -23.20 -2.37 11.53
N ALA A 73 -22.43 -2.53 12.61
CA ALA A 73 -22.10 -1.45 13.52
C ALA A 73 -21.24 -0.38 12.80
N PHE A 74 -21.37 0.88 13.22
CA PHE A 74 -20.61 1.98 12.64
C PHE A 74 -19.09 1.77 12.71
N ILE A 75 -18.60 1.17 13.80
CA ILE A 75 -17.17 0.88 13.98
C ILE A 75 -16.65 -0.13 12.94
N ASP A 76 -17.46 -1.12 12.56
CA ASP A 76 -17.09 -2.13 11.58
C ASP A 76 -17.05 -1.55 10.17
N LEU A 77 -17.97 -0.65 9.83
CA LEU A 77 -17.92 0.10 8.57
C LEU A 77 -16.74 1.06 8.51
N PHE A 78 -16.41 1.72 9.62
CA PHE A 78 -15.23 2.56 9.72
C PHE A 78 -13.95 1.72 9.54
N PHE A 79 -13.86 0.58 10.22
CA PHE A 79 -12.75 -0.37 10.06
C PHE A 79 -12.59 -0.81 8.61
N MET A 80 -13.71 -1.21 7.98
CA MET A 80 -13.75 -1.59 6.56
C MET A 80 -13.29 -0.47 5.65
N ALA A 81 -13.72 0.78 5.90
CA ALA A 81 -13.28 1.94 5.11
C ALA A 81 -11.78 2.19 5.24
N VAL A 82 -11.21 2.10 6.46
CA VAL A 82 -9.77 2.21 6.68
C VAL A 82 -9.02 1.07 5.99
N SER A 83 -9.48 -0.18 6.15
CA SER A 83 -8.88 -1.36 5.53
C SER A 83 -8.87 -1.27 4.01
N THR A 84 -9.97 -0.78 3.41
CA THR A 84 -10.09 -0.60 1.95
C THR A 84 -9.14 0.48 1.42
N VAL A 85 -9.06 1.64 2.08
CA VAL A 85 -8.21 2.76 1.64
C VAL A 85 -6.74 2.46 1.89
N SER A 86 -6.41 1.76 2.98
CA SER A 86 -5.04 1.29 3.26
C SER A 86 -4.66 0.08 2.43
N VAL A 87 -5.64 -0.59 1.79
CA VAL A 87 -5.45 -1.83 1.00
C VAL A 87 -4.87 -2.93 1.87
N THR A 88 -5.45 -3.12 3.04
CA THR A 88 -4.95 -4.11 4.01
C THR A 88 -5.63 -5.46 3.82
N GLY A 89 -6.96 -5.48 3.60
CA GLY A 89 -7.70 -6.73 3.43
C GLY A 89 -8.27 -7.34 4.72
N LEU A 90 -8.00 -6.75 5.89
CA LEU A 90 -8.64 -7.17 7.14
C LEU A 90 -10.11 -6.76 7.16
N THR A 91 -10.99 -7.68 7.56
CA THR A 91 -12.45 -7.47 7.64
C THR A 91 -12.98 -7.94 8.98
N THR A 92 -13.99 -7.23 9.50
CA THR A 92 -14.70 -7.59 10.74
C THR A 92 -15.95 -8.41 10.48
N PHE A 93 -16.33 -8.57 9.21
CA PHE A 93 -17.49 -9.33 8.76
C PHE A 93 -17.25 -9.91 7.36
N PRO A 94 -17.94 -10.99 6.96
CA PRO A 94 -17.89 -11.49 5.59
C PRO A 94 -18.46 -10.46 4.61
N ILE A 95 -17.74 -10.20 3.52
CA ILE A 95 -18.09 -9.12 2.57
C ILE A 95 -19.44 -9.40 1.90
N ASN A 96 -19.69 -10.65 1.51
CA ASN A 96 -20.92 -11.04 0.80
C ASN A 96 -22.18 -10.99 1.66
N ASP A 97 -22.04 -11.04 3.00
CA ASP A 97 -23.20 -10.94 3.90
C ASP A 97 -23.70 -9.49 4.02
N VAL A 98 -22.86 -8.52 3.68
CA VAL A 98 -23.13 -7.10 3.89
C VAL A 98 -23.25 -6.33 2.58
N PHE A 99 -22.42 -6.63 1.58
CA PHE A 99 -22.36 -5.90 0.32
C PHE A 99 -22.93 -6.73 -0.82
N ASN A 100 -23.78 -6.09 -1.64
CA ASN A 100 -24.26 -6.65 -2.90
C ASN A 100 -23.17 -6.52 -4.00
N ASP A 101 -23.42 -7.07 -5.20
CA ASP A 101 -22.51 -7.00 -6.36
C ASP A 101 -22.00 -5.56 -6.62
N ARG A 102 -22.85 -4.55 -6.42
CA ARG A 102 -22.49 -3.14 -6.62
C ARG A 102 -21.55 -2.65 -5.50
N GLY A 103 -21.75 -3.13 -4.28
CA GLY A 103 -20.88 -2.86 -3.13
C GLY A 103 -19.50 -3.48 -3.31
N VAL A 104 -19.43 -4.68 -3.87
CA VAL A 104 -18.17 -5.35 -4.21
C VAL A 104 -17.41 -4.58 -5.31
N ILE A 105 -18.10 -4.11 -6.36
CA ILE A 105 -17.48 -3.26 -7.39
C ILE A 105 -17.00 -1.93 -6.79
N LEU A 106 -17.77 -1.32 -5.88
CA LEU A 106 -17.36 -0.12 -5.18
C LEU A 106 -16.08 -0.38 -4.34
N LEU A 107 -16.05 -1.48 -3.60
CA LEU A 107 -14.89 -1.92 -2.83
C LEU A 107 -13.65 -2.05 -3.72
N GLU A 108 -13.81 -2.70 -4.88
CA GLU A 108 -12.76 -2.88 -5.88
C GLU A 108 -12.20 -1.54 -6.39
N VAL A 109 -13.07 -0.60 -6.73
CA VAL A 109 -12.64 0.76 -7.14
C VAL A 109 -11.91 1.47 -6.01
N LEU A 110 -12.40 1.38 -4.76
CA LEU A 110 -11.80 2.06 -3.62
C LEU A 110 -10.42 1.49 -3.27
N PHE A 111 -10.24 0.16 -3.23
CA PHE A 111 -8.90 -0.39 -2.96
C PHE A 111 -7.94 -0.21 -4.15
N GLN A 112 -8.45 -0.14 -5.39
CA GLN A 112 -7.63 0.27 -6.54
C GLN A 112 -7.10 1.69 -6.38
N VAL A 113 -7.94 2.64 -5.91
CA VAL A 113 -7.55 4.01 -5.61
C VAL A 113 -6.55 4.05 -4.44
N GLY A 114 -6.82 3.32 -3.36
CA GLY A 114 -5.93 3.21 -2.21
C GLY A 114 -4.57 2.60 -2.58
N GLY A 115 -4.57 1.51 -3.37
CA GLY A 115 -3.37 0.77 -3.76
C GLY A 115 -2.42 1.55 -4.64
N LEU A 116 -2.92 2.15 -5.69
CA LEU A 116 -2.12 2.96 -6.61
C LEU A 116 -1.68 4.31 -6.00
N GLY A 117 -2.34 4.74 -4.93
CA GLY A 117 -2.14 6.04 -4.33
C GLY A 117 -2.94 7.14 -5.04
N ILE A 118 -3.53 8.00 -4.24
CA ILE A 118 -4.45 9.05 -4.70
C ILE A 118 -3.74 10.02 -5.65
N MET A 119 -2.46 10.30 -5.38
CA MET A 119 -1.68 11.21 -6.22
C MET A 119 -1.41 10.63 -7.61
N MET A 120 -1.18 9.31 -7.71
CA MET A 120 -1.02 8.65 -9.01
C MET A 120 -2.30 8.72 -9.83
N ILE A 121 -3.45 8.39 -9.22
CA ILE A 121 -4.74 8.38 -9.91
C ILE A 121 -5.15 9.79 -10.34
N SER A 122 -5.04 10.79 -9.46
CA SER A 122 -5.34 12.19 -9.80
C SER A 122 -4.47 12.70 -10.96
N THR A 123 -3.20 12.28 -10.98
CA THR A 123 -2.27 12.62 -12.05
C THR A 123 -2.63 11.90 -13.35
N PHE A 124 -3.02 10.64 -13.27
CA PHE A 124 -3.47 9.91 -14.46
C PHE A 124 -4.70 10.57 -15.09
N PHE A 125 -5.71 10.93 -14.30
CA PHE A 125 -6.87 11.67 -14.79
C PHE A 125 -6.48 13.03 -15.37
N ALA A 126 -5.52 13.75 -14.78
CA ALA A 126 -5.02 15.01 -15.33
C ALA A 126 -4.35 14.79 -16.71
N ILE A 127 -3.58 13.71 -16.88
CA ILE A 127 -2.95 13.34 -18.15
C ILE A 127 -3.99 12.99 -19.21
N VAL A 128 -4.98 12.15 -18.87
CA VAL A 128 -6.07 11.76 -19.80
C VAL A 128 -6.89 12.98 -20.21
N SER A 129 -7.17 13.88 -19.27
CA SER A 129 -7.87 15.16 -19.52
C SER A 129 -6.99 16.22 -20.20
N ARG A 130 -5.76 15.87 -20.61
CA ARG A 130 -4.78 16.78 -21.24
C ARG A 130 -4.47 18.05 -20.42
N ARG A 131 -4.67 18.02 -19.10
CA ARG A 131 -4.36 19.15 -18.20
C ARG A 131 -2.86 19.20 -17.90
N LYS A 132 -2.30 20.41 -17.81
CA LYS A 132 -0.89 20.61 -17.42
C LYS A 132 -0.73 20.32 -15.91
N ILE A 133 0.22 19.48 -15.58
CA ILE A 133 0.58 19.14 -14.19
C ILE A 133 1.52 20.20 -13.66
N SER A 134 1.11 20.92 -12.62
CA SER A 134 1.89 22.00 -11.99
C SER A 134 3.13 21.43 -11.27
N LEU A 135 4.12 22.30 -11.02
CA LEU A 135 5.32 21.94 -10.27
C LEU A 135 4.97 21.42 -8.86
N LYS A 136 4.02 22.07 -8.19
CA LYS A 136 3.53 21.67 -6.85
C LYS A 136 2.92 20.27 -6.85
N GLN A 137 2.10 19.94 -7.86
CA GLN A 137 1.57 18.58 -8.02
C GLN A 137 2.68 17.56 -8.22
N ARG A 138 3.71 17.87 -9.02
CA ARG A 138 4.87 16.97 -9.20
C ARG A 138 5.65 16.77 -7.90
N GLN A 139 5.77 17.79 -7.05
CA GLN A 139 6.38 17.67 -5.72
C GLN A 139 5.55 16.77 -4.79
N LEU A 140 4.21 16.92 -4.79
CA LEU A 140 3.32 16.03 -4.03
C LEU A 140 3.47 14.57 -4.46
N ILE A 141 3.48 14.32 -5.77
CA ILE A 141 3.67 12.98 -6.32
C ILE A 141 5.06 12.42 -5.94
N MET A 142 6.10 13.25 -6.03
CA MET A 142 7.46 12.86 -5.66
C MET A 142 7.51 12.42 -4.19
N THR A 143 6.82 13.14 -3.31
CA THR A 143 6.73 12.79 -1.90
C THR A 143 5.91 11.51 -1.69
N ASP A 144 4.70 11.43 -2.25
CA ASP A 144 3.80 10.25 -2.12
C ASP A 144 4.47 8.96 -2.60
N MET A 145 5.23 9.04 -3.69
CA MET A 145 5.95 7.90 -4.27
C MET A 145 7.39 7.73 -3.74
N ASN A 146 7.78 8.51 -2.74
CA ASN A 146 9.14 8.50 -2.18
C ASN A 146 10.25 8.52 -3.24
N GLN A 147 10.11 9.41 -4.24
CA GLN A 147 11.07 9.53 -5.33
C GLN A 147 12.08 10.65 -5.08
N PRO A 148 13.39 10.44 -5.37
CA PRO A 148 14.41 11.46 -5.12
C PRO A 148 14.45 12.58 -6.17
N LYS A 149 13.76 12.43 -7.30
CA LYS A 149 13.83 13.37 -8.43
C LYS A 149 12.48 13.70 -9.03
N LEU A 150 12.27 14.97 -9.39
CA LEU A 150 11.06 15.43 -10.08
C LEU A 150 11.04 15.04 -11.58
N SER A 151 12.21 14.80 -12.15
CA SER A 151 12.34 14.46 -13.57
C SER A 151 11.81 13.08 -13.88
N GLY A 152 10.99 12.97 -14.92
CA GLY A 152 10.46 11.67 -15.38
C GLY A 152 9.25 11.13 -14.60
N ILE A 153 8.82 11.78 -13.50
CA ILE A 153 7.75 11.30 -12.61
C ILE A 153 6.42 11.08 -13.35
N VAL A 154 6.04 12.01 -14.23
CA VAL A 154 4.80 11.92 -15.02
C VAL A 154 4.85 10.75 -16.00
N ARG A 155 6.02 10.51 -16.62
CA ARG A 155 6.23 9.36 -17.51
C ARG A 155 6.16 8.05 -16.73
N MET A 156 6.74 8.02 -15.54
CA MET A 156 6.69 6.86 -14.66
C MET A 156 5.25 6.51 -14.30
N ILE A 157 4.45 7.46 -13.83
CA ILE A 157 3.04 7.26 -13.49
C ILE A 157 2.25 6.71 -14.67
N ARG A 158 2.34 7.38 -15.82
CA ARG A 158 1.63 6.94 -17.04
C ARG A 158 1.99 5.51 -17.41
N THR A 159 3.28 5.19 -17.40
CA THR A 159 3.75 3.86 -17.79
C THR A 159 3.33 2.79 -16.80
N THR A 160 3.53 3.03 -15.51
CA THR A 160 3.16 2.08 -14.45
C THR A 160 1.66 1.82 -14.43
N PHE A 161 0.86 2.88 -14.48
CA PHE A 161 -0.59 2.75 -14.51
C PHE A 161 -1.07 1.94 -15.73
N THR A 162 -0.50 2.21 -16.91
CA THR A 162 -0.82 1.44 -18.13
C THR A 162 -0.42 -0.03 -17.98
N ILE A 163 0.77 -0.33 -17.44
CA ILE A 163 1.21 -1.72 -17.24
C ILE A 163 0.30 -2.44 -16.25
N ILE A 164 -0.04 -1.82 -15.13
CA ILE A 164 -0.94 -2.40 -14.12
C ILE A 164 -2.31 -2.71 -14.74
N LEU A 165 -2.92 -1.76 -15.45
CA LEU A 165 -4.21 -1.99 -16.11
C LEU A 165 -4.15 -3.11 -17.15
N VAL A 166 -3.09 -3.14 -17.96
CA VAL A 166 -2.91 -4.22 -18.95
C VAL A 166 -2.76 -5.58 -18.25
N CYS A 167 -1.96 -5.65 -17.17
CA CYS A 167 -1.81 -6.89 -16.39
C CYS A 167 -3.15 -7.34 -15.80
N GLN A 168 -3.93 -6.42 -15.24
CA GLN A 168 -5.26 -6.72 -14.69
C GLN A 168 -6.24 -7.21 -15.76
N LEU A 169 -6.28 -6.55 -16.92
CA LEU A 169 -7.14 -6.96 -18.03
C LEU A 169 -6.76 -8.34 -18.58
N VAL A 170 -5.47 -8.58 -18.80
CA VAL A 170 -4.97 -9.87 -19.32
C VAL A 170 -5.23 -10.98 -18.31
N ALA A 171 -4.84 -10.77 -17.04
CA ALA A 171 -5.03 -11.78 -16.00
C ALA A 171 -6.52 -12.03 -15.71
N GLY A 172 -7.34 -10.98 -15.64
CA GLY A 172 -8.80 -11.12 -15.46
C GLY A 172 -9.46 -11.91 -16.58
N THR A 173 -9.06 -11.69 -17.84
CA THR A 173 -9.53 -12.48 -18.97
C THR A 173 -9.09 -13.94 -18.88
N ILE A 174 -7.82 -14.19 -18.53
CA ILE A 174 -7.30 -15.56 -18.33
C ILE A 174 -8.07 -16.26 -17.21
N PHE A 175 -8.27 -15.61 -16.06
CA PHE A 175 -8.99 -16.19 -14.94
C PHE A 175 -10.47 -16.43 -15.25
N ALA A 176 -11.15 -15.50 -15.93
CA ALA A 176 -12.53 -15.66 -16.33
C ALA A 176 -12.73 -16.90 -17.24
N VAL A 177 -11.88 -17.05 -18.25
CA VAL A 177 -11.90 -18.22 -19.14
C VAL A 177 -11.54 -19.50 -18.39
N TYR A 178 -10.53 -19.42 -17.53
CA TYR A 178 -10.05 -20.55 -16.73
C TYR A 178 -11.13 -21.05 -15.77
N PHE A 179 -11.75 -20.16 -15.01
CA PHE A 179 -12.80 -20.49 -14.04
C PHE A 179 -14.02 -21.15 -14.70
N HIS A 180 -14.41 -20.68 -15.87
CA HIS A 180 -15.52 -21.28 -16.62
C HIS A 180 -15.16 -22.65 -17.20
N LEU A 181 -13.99 -22.80 -17.82
CA LEU A 181 -13.56 -24.05 -18.46
C LEU A 181 -13.29 -25.19 -17.45
N TYR A 182 -12.79 -24.87 -16.26
CA TYR A 182 -12.52 -25.87 -15.22
C TYR A 182 -13.70 -26.08 -14.24
N GLY A 183 -14.86 -25.42 -14.51
CA GLY A 183 -16.08 -25.65 -13.77
C GLY A 183 -16.07 -25.06 -12.33
N TYR A 184 -15.24 -24.07 -12.06
CA TYR A 184 -15.28 -23.34 -10.79
C TYR A 184 -16.55 -22.48 -10.67
N TYR A 185 -17.02 -21.94 -11.81
CA TYR A 185 -18.26 -21.18 -11.93
C TYR A 185 -19.02 -21.61 -13.19
N ASP A 186 -20.26 -22.02 -13.03
CA ASP A 186 -21.11 -22.50 -14.13
C ASP A 186 -21.47 -21.38 -15.10
N ASN A 187 -21.71 -20.18 -14.56
CA ASN A 187 -22.15 -19.02 -15.33
C ASN A 187 -20.96 -18.16 -15.78
N TRP A 188 -20.96 -17.77 -17.06
CA TRP A 188 -19.99 -16.81 -17.59
C TRP A 188 -19.97 -15.47 -16.85
N ARG A 189 -21.13 -15.00 -16.35
CA ARG A 189 -21.22 -13.76 -15.58
C ARG A 189 -20.36 -13.85 -14.32
N ASP A 190 -20.52 -14.93 -13.56
CA ASP A 190 -19.81 -15.12 -12.29
C ASP A 190 -18.32 -15.39 -12.53
N ALA A 191 -17.99 -16.19 -13.55
CA ALA A 191 -16.60 -16.43 -13.96
C ALA A 191 -15.86 -15.13 -14.35
N ILE A 192 -16.52 -14.23 -15.09
CA ILE A 192 -15.96 -12.92 -15.45
C ILE A 192 -15.82 -12.05 -14.19
N PHE A 193 -16.86 -11.95 -13.39
CA PHE A 193 -16.87 -11.11 -12.18
C PHE A 193 -15.74 -11.51 -11.21
N TYR A 194 -15.70 -12.77 -10.80
CA TYR A 194 -14.68 -13.25 -9.86
C TYR A 194 -13.30 -13.33 -10.49
N GLY A 195 -13.17 -13.61 -11.79
CA GLY A 195 -11.89 -13.62 -12.49
C GLY A 195 -11.23 -12.25 -12.54
N PHE A 196 -11.98 -11.20 -12.87
CA PHE A 196 -11.48 -9.83 -12.84
C PHE A 196 -11.23 -9.35 -11.41
N TYR A 197 -12.12 -9.65 -10.47
CA TYR A 197 -11.92 -9.34 -9.06
C TYR A 197 -10.61 -9.90 -8.53
N GLN A 198 -10.34 -11.21 -8.74
CA GLN A 198 -9.10 -11.84 -8.29
C GLN A 198 -7.85 -11.25 -8.96
N ALA A 199 -7.92 -10.93 -10.25
CA ALA A 199 -6.80 -10.31 -10.95
C ALA A 199 -6.49 -8.90 -10.40
N ILE A 200 -7.51 -8.09 -10.13
CA ILE A 200 -7.35 -6.74 -9.58
C ILE A 200 -6.89 -6.82 -8.13
N SER A 201 -7.49 -7.68 -7.31
CA SER A 201 -7.09 -7.92 -5.93
C SER A 201 -5.64 -8.36 -5.82
N ALA A 202 -5.19 -9.31 -6.65
CA ALA A 202 -3.81 -9.80 -6.64
C ALA A 202 -2.79 -8.73 -7.04
N VAL A 203 -3.05 -7.92 -8.09
CA VAL A 203 -2.13 -6.86 -8.52
C VAL A 203 -2.09 -5.69 -7.54
N THR A 204 -3.23 -5.37 -6.91
CA THR A 204 -3.30 -4.33 -5.88
C THR A 204 -2.90 -4.82 -4.50
N ASN A 205 -2.63 -6.11 -4.37
CA ASN A 205 -2.29 -6.74 -3.09
C ASN A 205 -3.35 -6.42 -2.01
N SER A 206 -4.64 -6.49 -2.36
CA SER A 206 -5.70 -6.06 -1.45
C SER A 206 -6.15 -7.15 -0.48
N GLY A 207 -6.08 -8.41 -0.90
CA GLY A 207 -6.39 -9.58 -0.06
C GLY A 207 -7.83 -9.71 0.40
N PHE A 208 -8.73 -8.84 -0.04
CA PHE A 208 -10.15 -8.93 0.33
C PHE A 208 -10.78 -10.19 -0.22
N ASP A 209 -11.43 -10.94 0.64
CA ASP A 209 -12.17 -12.13 0.31
C ASP A 209 -13.65 -11.79 0.03
N VAL A 210 -14.08 -12.05 -1.19
CA VAL A 210 -15.47 -11.90 -1.64
C VAL A 210 -16.18 -13.25 -1.73
N THR A 211 -15.45 -14.36 -1.59
CA THR A 211 -16.04 -15.70 -1.71
C THR A 211 -16.44 -16.31 -0.37
N GLY A 212 -15.99 -15.70 0.74
CA GLY A 212 -16.16 -16.19 2.10
C GLY A 212 -15.13 -17.26 2.53
N ASN A 213 -14.35 -17.76 1.57
CA ASN A 213 -13.35 -18.81 1.79
C ASN A 213 -11.98 -18.46 1.18
N SER A 214 -11.69 -17.19 0.93
CA SER A 214 -10.50 -16.73 0.25
C SER A 214 -10.25 -17.53 -1.05
N ILE A 215 -9.06 -18.00 -1.28
CA ILE A 215 -8.74 -18.87 -2.42
C ILE A 215 -8.48 -20.33 -2.00
N LEU A 216 -9.09 -20.79 -0.88
CA LEU A 216 -8.99 -22.17 -0.40
C LEU A 216 -9.36 -23.22 -1.47
N PRO A 217 -10.41 -23.02 -2.30
CA PRO A 217 -10.77 -23.99 -3.35
C PRO A 217 -9.65 -24.22 -4.39
N PHE A 218 -8.70 -23.28 -4.50
CA PHE A 218 -7.59 -23.33 -5.48
C PHE A 218 -6.27 -23.83 -4.86
N SER A 219 -6.29 -24.37 -3.64
CA SER A 219 -5.07 -24.80 -2.91
C SER A 219 -4.22 -25.84 -3.67
N HIS A 220 -4.82 -26.64 -4.53
CA HIS A 220 -4.16 -27.63 -5.38
C HIS A 220 -3.95 -27.19 -6.84
N ASP A 221 -4.39 -25.97 -7.19
CA ASP A 221 -4.31 -25.44 -8.54
C ASP A 221 -3.02 -24.65 -8.75
N TYR A 222 -1.97 -25.33 -9.18
CA TYR A 222 -0.63 -24.74 -9.35
C TYR A 222 -0.57 -23.66 -10.43
N PHE A 223 -1.41 -23.77 -11.48
CA PHE A 223 -1.47 -22.75 -12.51
C PHE A 223 -2.01 -21.44 -11.96
N PHE A 224 -3.16 -21.50 -11.30
CA PHE A 224 -3.80 -20.34 -10.71
C PHE A 224 -2.90 -19.70 -9.64
N LEU A 225 -2.34 -20.49 -8.71
CA LEU A 225 -1.42 -20.01 -7.68
C LEU A 225 -0.18 -19.33 -8.26
N THR A 226 0.41 -19.89 -9.33
CA THR A 226 1.57 -19.27 -9.99
C THR A 226 1.20 -17.94 -10.63
N CYS A 227 0.05 -17.84 -11.28
CA CYS A 227 -0.44 -16.59 -11.86
C CYS A 227 -0.66 -15.53 -10.77
N ILE A 228 -1.31 -15.89 -9.66
CA ILE A 228 -1.51 -15.01 -8.51
C ILE A 228 -0.17 -14.52 -7.95
N MET A 229 0.82 -15.39 -7.73
CA MET A 229 2.15 -14.99 -7.24
C MET A 229 2.84 -14.00 -8.17
N ILE A 230 2.73 -14.18 -9.49
CA ILE A 230 3.28 -13.24 -10.48
C ILE A 230 2.60 -11.86 -10.36
N LEU A 231 1.28 -11.83 -10.18
CA LEU A 231 0.53 -10.57 -10.02
C LEU A 231 0.89 -9.85 -8.73
N ILE A 232 1.00 -10.57 -7.61
CA ILE A 232 1.48 -10.04 -6.32
C ILE A 232 2.89 -9.45 -6.47
N PHE A 233 3.79 -10.16 -7.15
CA PHE A 233 5.14 -9.67 -7.42
C PHE A 233 5.13 -8.35 -8.20
N ILE A 234 4.32 -8.24 -9.25
CA ILE A 234 4.19 -7.01 -10.05
C ILE A 234 3.70 -5.84 -9.19
N GLY A 235 2.71 -6.06 -8.30
CA GLY A 235 2.21 -5.05 -7.38
C GLY A 235 3.23 -4.63 -6.32
N GLY A 236 4.01 -5.59 -5.78
CA GLY A 236 4.90 -5.41 -4.62
C GLY A 236 6.32 -4.96 -4.93
N ILE A 237 6.83 -5.14 -6.16
CA ILE A 237 8.26 -4.92 -6.47
C ILE A 237 8.68 -3.44 -6.54
N GLY A 238 7.72 -2.54 -6.74
CA GLY A 238 7.95 -1.09 -6.84
C GLY A 238 7.96 -0.55 -8.27
N PHE A 239 7.31 0.59 -8.45
CA PHE A 239 7.11 1.20 -9.77
C PHE A 239 8.41 1.60 -10.50
N PRO A 240 9.47 2.08 -9.82
CA PRO A 240 10.76 2.33 -10.47
C PRO A 240 11.40 1.08 -11.07
N VAL A 241 11.23 -0.08 -10.43
CA VAL A 241 11.74 -1.37 -10.94
C VAL A 241 11.02 -1.74 -12.23
N ILE A 242 9.69 -1.57 -12.28
CA ILE A 242 8.87 -1.81 -13.47
C ILE A 242 9.33 -0.90 -14.62
N MET A 243 9.65 0.36 -14.32
CA MET A 243 10.17 1.31 -15.29
C MET A 243 11.54 0.89 -15.85
N ASP A 244 12.48 0.55 -14.98
CA ASP A 244 13.81 0.10 -15.38
C ASP A 244 13.73 -1.16 -16.23
N PHE A 245 12.85 -2.11 -15.85
CA PHE A 245 12.62 -3.34 -16.62
C PHE A 245 12.04 -3.05 -18.00
N ARG A 246 11.03 -2.17 -18.09
CA ARG A 246 10.49 -1.74 -19.39
C ARG A 246 11.57 -1.09 -20.26
N GLU A 247 12.39 -0.22 -19.70
CA GLU A 247 13.48 0.44 -20.44
C GLU A 247 14.53 -0.57 -20.93
N TRP A 248 14.82 -1.60 -20.12
CA TRP A 248 15.68 -2.69 -20.51
C TRP A 248 15.10 -3.52 -21.68
N VAL A 249 13.80 -3.86 -21.62
CA VAL A 249 13.12 -4.57 -22.73
C VAL A 249 13.17 -3.74 -24.01
N LEU A 250 12.82 -2.45 -23.93
CA LEU A 250 12.89 -1.54 -25.09
C LEU A 250 14.32 -1.37 -25.63
N PHE A 251 15.32 -1.36 -24.74
CA PHE A 251 16.72 -1.34 -25.13
C PHE A 251 17.11 -2.58 -25.93
N LYS A 252 16.70 -3.77 -25.49
CA LYS A 252 16.94 -5.03 -26.21
C LYS A 252 16.21 -5.07 -27.58
N MET A 253 14.95 -4.62 -27.61
CA MET A 253 14.14 -4.63 -28.83
C MET A 253 14.67 -3.70 -29.93
N LYS A 254 15.26 -2.55 -29.56
CA LYS A 254 15.70 -1.52 -30.53
C LYS A 254 16.97 -1.88 -31.29
N LYS A 255 17.51 -3.10 -31.22
CA LYS A 255 18.70 -3.59 -31.98
C LYS A 255 19.78 -2.52 -32.32
N GLN A 256 19.74 -1.34 -31.70
CA GLN A 256 20.74 -0.30 -31.95
C GLN A 256 22.09 -0.82 -31.42
N ARG A 257 23.12 -0.78 -32.25
CA ARG A 257 24.53 -0.98 -31.88
C ARG A 257 25.01 0.11 -30.91
N ARG A 258 24.47 0.12 -29.69
CA ARG A 258 24.98 0.97 -28.62
C ARG A 258 26.20 0.31 -28.02
N ARG A 259 27.31 1.02 -27.96
CA ARG A 259 28.59 0.54 -27.38
C ARG A 259 28.52 0.29 -25.87
N LEU A 260 27.48 0.79 -25.17
CA LEU A 260 27.38 0.69 -23.72
C LEU A 260 26.27 -0.29 -23.31
N PRO A 261 26.53 -1.20 -22.35
CA PRO A 261 25.51 -2.09 -21.79
C PRO A 261 24.46 -1.29 -20.99
N PHE A 262 23.24 -1.82 -20.93
CA PHE A 262 22.18 -1.26 -20.07
C PHE A 262 22.57 -1.42 -18.60
N ARG A 263 22.42 -0.35 -17.80
CA ARG A 263 22.71 -0.38 -16.37
C ARG A 263 21.44 -0.09 -15.57
N PHE A 264 21.00 -1.06 -14.77
CA PHE A 264 19.92 -0.86 -13.81
C PHE A 264 20.30 0.14 -12.72
N SER A 265 19.32 0.86 -12.20
CA SER A 265 19.49 1.78 -11.06
C SER A 265 19.95 1.01 -9.80
N LEU A 266 20.61 1.69 -8.88
CA LEU A 266 21.00 1.10 -7.58
C LEU A 266 19.76 0.63 -6.81
N PHE A 267 18.71 1.45 -6.82
CA PHE A 267 17.43 1.11 -6.21
C PHE A 267 16.89 -0.23 -6.74
N THR A 268 16.80 -0.40 -8.05
CA THR A 268 16.30 -1.64 -8.68
C THR A 268 17.10 -2.86 -8.27
N LYS A 269 18.43 -2.74 -8.22
CA LYS A 269 19.29 -3.86 -7.82
C LYS A 269 19.06 -4.26 -6.35
N ILE A 270 19.00 -3.28 -5.44
CA ILE A 270 18.77 -3.55 -4.02
C ILE A 270 17.35 -4.08 -3.79
N ALA A 271 16.34 -3.47 -4.40
CA ALA A 271 14.95 -3.86 -4.23
C ALA A 271 14.69 -5.30 -4.72
N VAL A 272 15.17 -5.65 -5.92
CA VAL A 272 15.02 -7.00 -6.47
C VAL A 272 15.80 -8.03 -5.64
N LEU A 273 17.04 -7.72 -5.27
CA LEU A 273 17.85 -8.64 -4.45
C LEU A 273 17.20 -8.89 -3.09
N ALA A 274 16.78 -7.84 -2.40
CA ALA A 274 16.11 -7.96 -1.10
C ALA A 274 14.80 -8.74 -1.22
N PHE A 275 14.01 -8.49 -2.27
CA PHE A 275 12.77 -9.21 -2.52
C PHE A 275 13.04 -10.71 -2.71
N VAL A 276 14.02 -11.06 -3.55
CA VAL A 276 14.38 -12.47 -3.82
C VAL A 276 14.92 -13.16 -2.57
N ILE A 277 15.80 -12.51 -1.79
CA ILE A 277 16.33 -13.07 -0.53
C ILE A 277 15.20 -13.38 0.45
N LEU A 278 14.27 -12.44 0.64
CA LEU A 278 13.14 -12.61 1.55
C LEU A 278 12.16 -13.67 1.03
N PHE A 279 11.90 -13.72 -0.29
CA PHE A 279 11.04 -14.73 -0.90
C PHE A 279 11.61 -16.14 -0.72
N VAL A 280 12.88 -16.34 -1.10
CA VAL A 280 13.55 -17.64 -0.97
C VAL A 280 13.72 -18.03 0.50
N GLY A 281 14.18 -17.10 1.33
CA GLY A 281 14.33 -17.34 2.78
C GLY A 281 13.01 -17.69 3.46
N GLY A 282 11.93 -16.96 3.16
CA GLY A 282 10.59 -17.27 3.64
C GLY A 282 10.09 -18.63 3.16
N THR A 283 10.26 -18.94 1.86
CA THR A 283 9.90 -20.26 1.30
C THR A 283 10.61 -21.40 2.01
N LEU A 284 11.92 -21.29 2.19
CA LEU A 284 12.71 -22.30 2.88
C LEU A 284 12.29 -22.46 4.34
N ALA A 285 12.11 -21.35 5.06
CA ALA A 285 11.68 -21.38 6.46
C ALA A 285 10.32 -22.10 6.60
N ILE A 286 9.31 -21.72 5.81
CA ILE A 286 7.99 -22.31 5.83
C ILE A 286 8.05 -23.80 5.45
N PHE A 287 8.80 -24.14 4.39
CA PHE A 287 8.95 -25.52 3.97
C PHE A 287 9.52 -26.41 5.07
N PHE A 288 10.62 -26.00 5.71
CA PHE A 288 11.24 -26.83 6.76
C PHE A 288 10.39 -26.90 8.04
N LEU A 289 9.61 -25.87 8.36
CA LEU A 289 8.74 -25.88 9.51
C LEU A 289 7.49 -26.74 9.31
N GLU A 290 6.88 -26.69 8.12
CA GLU A 290 5.57 -27.31 7.89
C GLU A 290 5.62 -28.66 7.15
N LYS A 291 6.78 -29.10 6.62
CA LYS A 291 6.90 -30.35 5.85
C LYS A 291 6.41 -31.59 6.62
N ASP A 292 6.63 -31.64 7.93
CA ASP A 292 6.28 -32.76 8.79
C ASP A 292 4.99 -32.49 9.60
N TYR A 293 4.32 -31.34 9.39
CA TYR A 293 3.12 -30.90 10.09
C TYR A 293 1.96 -30.70 9.11
N LEU A 294 1.67 -29.46 8.69
CA LEU A 294 0.52 -29.17 7.81
C LEU A 294 0.69 -29.79 6.41
N PHE A 295 1.91 -29.82 5.88
CA PHE A 295 2.16 -30.31 4.53
C PHE A 295 2.52 -31.78 4.45
N LYS A 296 2.44 -32.55 5.55
CA LYS A 296 2.84 -33.96 5.65
C LYS A 296 2.21 -34.84 4.56
N ASP A 297 0.94 -34.61 4.25
CA ASP A 297 0.18 -35.42 3.28
C ASP A 297 0.27 -34.87 1.83
N TYR A 298 1.01 -33.77 1.62
CA TYR A 298 1.19 -33.19 0.32
C TYR A 298 2.35 -33.85 -0.44
N SER A 299 2.25 -33.86 -1.78
CA SER A 299 3.39 -34.21 -2.62
C SER A 299 4.53 -33.21 -2.44
N PHE A 300 5.77 -33.62 -2.75
CA PHE A 300 6.93 -32.75 -2.65
C PHE A 300 6.73 -31.43 -3.44
N SER A 301 6.14 -31.51 -4.65
CA SER A 301 5.80 -30.31 -5.44
C SER A 301 4.74 -29.45 -4.77
N GLY A 302 3.75 -30.06 -4.11
CA GLY A 302 2.72 -29.36 -3.35
C GLY A 302 3.30 -28.63 -2.14
N MET A 303 4.19 -29.25 -1.37
CA MET A 303 4.88 -28.62 -0.25
C MET A 303 5.64 -27.36 -0.70
N TRP A 304 6.38 -27.45 -1.81
CA TRP A 304 7.11 -26.32 -2.37
C TRP A 304 6.18 -25.22 -2.86
N MET A 305 5.12 -25.55 -3.60
CA MET A 305 4.18 -24.58 -4.13
C MET A 305 3.49 -23.80 -2.99
N ASN A 306 3.00 -24.52 -1.98
CA ASN A 306 2.34 -23.90 -0.83
C ASN A 306 3.30 -23.03 -0.02
N SER A 307 4.53 -23.47 0.20
CA SER A 307 5.56 -22.68 0.89
C SER A 307 5.93 -21.41 0.10
N MET A 308 6.06 -21.51 -1.23
CA MET A 308 6.29 -20.35 -2.11
C MET A 308 5.11 -19.39 -2.07
N PHE A 309 3.88 -19.92 -2.10
CA PHE A 309 2.68 -19.10 -2.05
C PHE A 309 2.60 -18.32 -0.73
N TYR A 310 2.79 -18.98 0.43
CA TYR A 310 2.77 -18.28 1.72
C TYR A 310 3.91 -17.28 1.88
N SER A 311 5.11 -17.59 1.39
CA SER A 311 6.20 -16.60 1.34
C SER A 311 5.86 -15.38 0.48
N MET A 312 5.04 -15.56 -0.57
CA MET A 312 4.62 -14.46 -1.42
C MET A 312 3.45 -13.67 -0.81
N THR A 313 2.40 -14.37 -0.31
CA THR A 313 1.20 -13.73 0.21
C THR A 313 1.45 -12.93 1.48
N THR A 314 2.36 -13.38 2.35
CA THR A 314 2.80 -12.62 3.54
C THR A 314 3.46 -11.27 3.19
N ARG A 315 3.74 -11.03 1.90
CA ARG A 315 4.29 -9.78 1.39
C ARG A 315 3.20 -8.86 0.85
N ASN A 316 2.23 -8.53 1.69
CA ASN A 316 1.11 -7.64 1.44
C ASN A 316 -0.02 -8.17 0.55
N ALA A 317 -0.21 -9.46 0.35
CA ALA A 317 -1.30 -9.91 -0.50
C ALA A 317 -2.52 -10.43 0.25
N GLY A 318 -2.34 -10.97 1.46
CA GLY A 318 -3.43 -11.38 2.35
C GLY A 318 -4.27 -12.57 1.90
N LEU A 319 -3.94 -13.19 0.77
CA LEU A 319 -4.68 -14.33 0.25
C LEU A 319 -4.30 -15.63 0.99
N GLN A 320 -5.28 -16.48 1.27
CA GLN A 320 -5.11 -17.73 2.03
C GLN A 320 -5.55 -18.93 1.20
N ILE A 321 -4.76 -20.00 1.26
CA ILE A 321 -5.07 -21.31 0.65
C ILE A 321 -5.30 -22.40 1.72
N HIS A 322 -5.09 -22.10 3.00
CA HIS A 322 -5.38 -22.91 4.15
C HIS A 322 -5.82 -22.01 5.30
N ASP A 323 -6.53 -22.55 6.27
CA ASP A 323 -6.81 -21.85 7.51
C ASP A 323 -5.47 -21.65 8.28
N LEU A 324 -5.19 -20.39 8.65
CA LEU A 324 -3.96 -20.04 9.37
C LEU A 324 -3.89 -20.68 10.77
N GLY A 325 -5.02 -21.02 11.37
CA GLY A 325 -5.08 -21.74 12.64
C GLY A 325 -4.43 -23.13 12.61
N ASN A 326 -4.28 -23.71 11.41
CA ASN A 326 -3.68 -25.03 11.22
C ASN A 326 -2.14 -25.01 11.15
N PHE A 327 -1.51 -23.83 11.12
CA PHE A 327 -0.05 -23.71 11.09
C PHE A 327 0.57 -23.79 12.49
N GLN A 328 1.82 -24.21 12.54
CA GLN A 328 2.58 -24.15 13.78
C GLN A 328 2.78 -22.72 14.27
N THR A 329 2.82 -22.51 15.58
CA THR A 329 3.09 -21.21 16.18
C THR A 329 4.40 -20.59 15.68
N THR A 330 5.43 -21.41 15.46
CA THR A 330 6.72 -20.96 14.90
C THR A 330 6.55 -20.39 13.48
N THR A 331 5.74 -21.04 12.65
CA THR A 331 5.44 -20.56 11.29
C THR A 331 4.65 -19.25 11.33
N LEU A 332 3.70 -19.10 12.25
CA LEU A 332 2.97 -17.85 12.45
C LEU A 332 3.90 -16.68 12.86
N ILE A 333 4.93 -16.96 13.67
CA ILE A 333 5.98 -15.94 13.98
C ILE A 333 6.77 -15.58 12.72
N VAL A 334 7.14 -16.55 11.89
CA VAL A 334 7.80 -16.28 10.59
C VAL A 334 6.89 -15.44 9.68
N PHE A 335 5.60 -15.77 9.61
CA PHE A 335 4.62 -14.95 8.86
C PHE A 335 4.58 -13.51 9.39
N SER A 336 4.52 -13.34 10.72
CA SER A 336 4.52 -12.01 11.34
C SER A 336 5.76 -11.18 10.99
N LEU A 337 6.94 -11.81 10.99
CA LEU A 337 8.17 -11.15 10.56
C LEU A 337 8.16 -10.77 9.07
N LEU A 338 7.67 -11.68 8.20
CA LEU A 338 7.57 -11.40 6.76
C LEU A 338 6.54 -10.31 6.46
N MET A 339 5.40 -10.28 7.18
CA MET A 339 4.37 -9.24 7.05
C MET A 339 4.86 -7.88 7.54
N PHE A 340 5.62 -7.85 8.64
CA PHE A 340 6.26 -6.62 9.14
C PHE A 340 7.22 -6.02 8.10
N ILE A 341 7.97 -6.88 7.37
CA ILE A 341 8.79 -6.49 6.23
C ILE A 341 7.91 -6.47 4.98
N GLY A 342 7.20 -5.39 4.76
CA GLY A 342 6.29 -5.24 3.64
C GLY A 342 6.95 -5.22 2.26
N CYS A 343 6.36 -4.49 1.32
CA CYS A 343 6.81 -4.39 -0.06
C CYS A 343 7.94 -3.37 -0.29
N SER A 344 8.41 -3.28 -1.55
CA SER A 344 9.40 -2.28 -1.97
C SER A 344 8.84 -0.86 -1.92
N PRO A 345 9.67 0.18 -1.75
CA PRO A 345 9.24 1.57 -1.87
C PRO A 345 8.56 1.85 -3.21
N SER A 346 7.59 2.78 -3.22
CA SER A 346 6.79 3.10 -4.41
C SER A 346 6.11 1.87 -5.03
N SER A 347 5.56 1.00 -4.21
CA SER A 347 4.72 -0.13 -4.60
C SER A 347 3.33 0.01 -4.02
N VAL A 348 2.47 -0.95 -4.29
CA VAL A 348 1.10 -0.97 -3.78
C VAL A 348 1.04 -1.28 -2.27
N GLY A 349 2.00 -2.02 -1.72
CA GLY A 349 1.99 -2.47 -0.33
C GLY A 349 2.51 -1.45 0.70
N GLY A 350 2.22 -1.70 1.98
CA GLY A 350 2.65 -0.91 3.15
C GLY A 350 3.80 -1.53 3.94
N GLY A 351 3.83 -1.30 5.24
CA GLY A 351 4.85 -1.82 6.17
C GLY A 351 6.23 -1.18 6.04
N ILE A 352 7.22 -1.80 6.70
CA ILE A 352 8.63 -1.43 6.50
C ILE A 352 9.07 -1.84 5.11
N ARG A 353 9.68 -0.91 4.40
CA ARG A 353 10.09 -1.15 3.03
C ARG A 353 11.28 -2.11 2.95
N THR A 354 11.26 -3.01 1.94
CA THR A 354 12.36 -3.98 1.72
C THR A 354 13.74 -3.34 1.65
N THR A 355 13.83 -2.15 1.03
CA THR A 355 15.10 -1.42 0.96
C THR A 355 15.57 -0.91 2.31
N THR A 356 14.68 -0.56 3.24
CA THR A 356 15.03 -0.17 4.62
C THR A 356 15.72 -1.32 5.33
N ILE A 357 15.16 -2.53 5.28
CA ILE A 357 15.77 -3.73 5.86
C ILE A 357 17.07 -4.07 5.16
N ALA A 358 17.13 -3.97 3.82
CA ALA A 358 18.36 -4.21 3.08
C ALA A 358 19.49 -3.24 3.49
N ILE A 359 19.18 -1.95 3.67
CA ILE A 359 20.16 -0.94 4.12
C ILE A 359 20.65 -1.25 5.53
N ILE A 360 19.75 -1.65 6.45
CA ILE A 360 20.14 -2.03 7.83
C ILE A 360 21.04 -3.28 7.80
N GLY A 361 20.70 -4.30 7.03
CA GLY A 361 21.54 -5.49 6.88
C GLY A 361 22.91 -5.17 6.29
N LEU A 362 22.98 -4.29 5.30
CA LEU A 362 24.23 -3.82 4.72
C LEU A 362 25.04 -2.97 5.72
N TYR A 363 24.37 -2.17 6.54
CA TYR A 363 25.02 -1.38 7.59
C TYR A 363 25.66 -2.27 8.65
N LEU A 364 24.93 -3.30 9.12
CA LEU A 364 25.47 -4.29 10.04
C LEU A 364 26.67 -5.03 9.43
N TYR A 365 26.56 -5.42 8.15
CA TYR A 365 27.65 -6.08 7.45
C TYR A 365 28.90 -5.19 7.31
N ALA A 366 28.73 -3.92 6.95
CA ALA A 366 29.83 -2.94 6.89
C ALA A 366 30.47 -2.74 8.26
N PHE A 367 29.64 -2.62 9.31
CA PHE A 367 30.12 -2.48 10.70
C PHE A 367 30.98 -3.69 11.13
N LEU A 368 30.53 -4.92 10.84
CA LEU A 368 31.30 -6.15 11.14
C LEU A 368 32.65 -6.20 10.39
N LYS A 369 32.75 -5.53 9.23
CA LYS A 369 34.00 -5.39 8.46
C LYS A 369 34.84 -4.19 8.86
N SER A 370 34.41 -3.40 9.84
CA SER A 370 35.06 -2.14 10.22
C SER A 370 35.14 -1.14 9.05
N GLU A 371 34.14 -1.16 8.14
CA GLU A 371 34.04 -0.19 7.04
C GLU A 371 33.16 0.99 7.48
N ASP A 372 33.65 2.22 7.35
CA ASP A 372 32.88 3.44 7.69
C ASP A 372 31.73 3.72 6.73
N ASN A 373 31.76 3.15 5.55
CA ASN A 373 30.82 3.45 4.47
C ASN A 373 30.25 2.18 3.85
N ILE A 374 28.96 2.23 3.54
CA ILE A 374 28.30 1.15 2.84
C ILE A 374 28.54 1.29 1.34
N ASN A 375 29.37 0.40 0.79
CA ASN A 375 29.68 0.33 -0.63
C ASN A 375 29.04 -0.91 -1.25
N ILE A 376 28.13 -0.73 -2.22
CA ILE A 376 27.46 -1.83 -2.92
C ILE A 376 27.31 -1.52 -4.42
N PHE A 377 27.54 -2.51 -5.28
CA PHE A 377 27.46 -2.39 -6.74
C PHE A 377 28.29 -1.22 -7.32
N GLY A 378 29.43 -0.90 -6.69
CA GLY A 378 30.31 0.20 -7.10
C GLY A 378 29.76 1.60 -6.80
N ARG A 379 28.84 1.72 -5.83
CA ARG A 379 28.28 2.98 -5.35
C ARG A 379 28.22 3.00 -3.82
N ARG A 380 28.41 4.18 -3.25
CA ARG A 380 28.24 4.44 -1.82
C ARG A 380 26.79 4.83 -1.53
N ILE A 381 26.22 4.27 -0.46
CA ILE A 381 24.91 4.68 0.07
C ILE A 381 25.09 5.95 0.92
N ASP A 382 24.15 6.88 0.81
CA ASP A 382 24.12 8.12 1.57
C ASP A 382 23.90 7.80 3.06
N GLN A 383 24.69 8.43 3.94
CA GLN A 383 24.58 8.25 5.39
C GLN A 383 23.23 8.73 5.94
N ASP A 384 22.62 9.74 5.33
CA ASP A 384 21.28 10.20 5.73
C ASP A 384 20.22 9.13 5.46
N ASP A 385 20.34 8.37 4.38
CA ASP A 385 19.41 7.25 4.09
C ASP A 385 19.63 6.11 5.08
N VAL A 386 20.86 5.87 5.54
CA VAL A 386 21.16 4.89 6.60
C VAL A 386 20.52 5.31 7.92
N ARG A 387 20.73 6.56 8.35
CA ARG A 387 20.13 7.10 9.59
C ARG A 387 18.60 7.01 9.56
N LYS A 388 17.97 7.46 8.46
CA LYS A 388 16.52 7.36 8.27
C LYS A 388 16.03 5.93 8.35
N SER A 389 16.74 4.97 7.75
CA SER A 389 16.38 3.56 7.78
C SER A 389 16.40 2.99 9.19
N VAL A 390 17.42 3.29 9.99
CA VAL A 390 17.52 2.86 11.40
C VAL A 390 16.40 3.47 12.24
N VAL A 391 16.16 4.78 12.12
CA VAL A 391 15.09 5.47 12.86
C VAL A 391 13.72 4.88 12.52
N VAL A 392 13.41 4.69 11.23
CA VAL A 392 12.14 4.11 10.78
C VAL A 392 11.96 2.71 11.34
N PHE A 393 13.00 1.87 11.30
CA PHE A 393 12.95 0.51 11.82
C PHE A 393 12.67 0.48 13.33
N MET A 394 13.47 1.24 14.12
CA MET A 394 13.33 1.28 15.57
C MET A 394 11.94 1.75 16.01
N LEU A 395 11.44 2.80 15.39
CA LEU A 395 10.13 3.35 15.72
C LEU A 395 8.98 2.43 15.29
N SER A 396 9.09 1.78 14.14
CA SER A 396 8.08 0.82 13.69
C SER A 396 8.03 -0.41 14.60
N MET A 397 9.21 -0.94 14.97
CA MET A 397 9.30 -2.05 15.92
C MET A 397 8.73 -1.67 17.28
N GLY A 398 9.12 -0.51 17.81
CA GLY A 398 8.61 0.00 19.10
C GLY A 398 7.10 0.20 19.07
N MET A 399 6.56 0.75 17.99
CA MET A 399 5.11 0.96 17.83
C MET A 399 4.35 -0.37 17.78
N CYS A 400 4.79 -1.34 16.97
CA CYS A 400 4.15 -2.66 16.91
C CYS A 400 4.24 -3.38 18.26
N PHE A 401 5.40 -3.33 18.93
CA PHE A 401 5.57 -3.90 20.26
C PHE A 401 4.62 -3.27 21.28
N PHE A 402 4.51 -1.94 21.30
CA PHE A 402 3.57 -1.23 22.17
C PHE A 402 2.11 -1.63 21.89
N CYS A 403 1.72 -1.73 20.61
CA CYS A 403 0.36 -2.15 20.23
C CYS A 403 0.08 -3.60 20.65
N VAL A 404 1.06 -4.52 20.51
CA VAL A 404 0.90 -5.90 20.99
C VAL A 404 0.68 -5.91 22.50
N LEU A 405 1.49 -5.20 23.29
CA LEU A 405 1.32 -5.10 24.75
C LEU A 405 -0.04 -4.51 25.11
N PHE A 406 -0.44 -3.44 24.46
CA PHE A 406 -1.71 -2.77 24.73
C PHE A 406 -2.90 -3.68 24.41
N LEU A 407 -2.92 -4.32 23.24
CA LEU A 407 -4.01 -5.24 22.87
C LEU A 407 -4.06 -6.46 23.75
N THR A 408 -2.93 -7.04 24.13
CA THR A 408 -2.89 -8.18 25.06
C THR A 408 -3.43 -7.83 26.45
N ALA A 409 -3.35 -6.55 26.84
CA ALA A 409 -3.89 -6.10 28.14
C ALA A 409 -5.41 -5.87 28.14
N ILE A 410 -6.02 -5.63 26.95
CA ILE A 410 -7.46 -5.30 26.86
C ILE A 410 -8.31 -6.40 26.20
N GLU A 411 -7.68 -7.31 25.45
CA GLU A 411 -8.36 -8.39 24.71
C GLU A 411 -8.04 -9.75 25.34
N ASP A 412 -9.05 -10.58 25.51
CA ASP A 412 -8.88 -11.97 25.97
C ASP A 412 -8.63 -12.91 24.76
N ILE A 413 -7.54 -12.66 24.06
CA ILE A 413 -7.17 -13.34 22.82
C ILE A 413 -5.74 -13.87 22.93
N PRO A 414 -5.42 -15.06 22.37
CA PRO A 414 -4.07 -15.61 22.41
C PRO A 414 -3.01 -14.65 21.83
N LEU A 415 -1.89 -14.50 22.54
CA LEU A 415 -0.81 -13.58 22.17
C LEU A 415 -0.35 -13.74 20.72
N ILE A 416 -0.24 -14.98 20.22
CA ILE A 416 0.20 -15.20 18.84
C ILE A 416 -0.77 -14.63 17.82
N ALA A 417 -2.08 -14.70 18.09
CA ALA A 417 -3.09 -14.13 17.20
C ALA A 417 -3.00 -12.61 17.16
N ILE A 418 -2.75 -11.96 18.31
CA ILE A 418 -2.52 -10.51 18.39
C ILE A 418 -1.25 -10.11 17.64
N ILE A 419 -0.15 -10.87 17.76
CA ILE A 419 1.09 -10.61 17.02
C ILE A 419 0.88 -10.69 15.51
N VAL A 420 0.16 -11.72 15.04
CA VAL A 420 -0.18 -11.87 13.62
C VAL A 420 -1.04 -10.69 13.14
N GLU A 421 -2.07 -10.32 13.91
CA GLU A 421 -3.00 -9.24 13.58
C GLU A 421 -2.30 -7.87 13.50
N VAL A 422 -1.48 -7.55 14.50
CA VAL A 422 -0.69 -6.31 14.55
C VAL A 422 0.31 -6.25 13.39
N SER A 423 1.01 -7.36 13.11
CA SER A 423 1.97 -7.43 12.00
C SER A 423 1.28 -7.32 10.64
N SER A 424 0.11 -7.94 10.50
CA SER A 424 -0.73 -7.88 9.31
C SER A 424 -1.29 -6.47 9.09
N ALA A 425 -1.79 -5.83 10.12
CA ALA A 425 -2.31 -4.47 10.07
C ALA A 425 -1.22 -3.45 9.70
N PHE A 426 -0.07 -3.50 10.38
CA PHE A 426 1.06 -2.62 10.09
C PHE A 426 1.68 -2.90 8.71
N GLY A 427 1.83 -4.18 8.37
CA GLY A 427 2.27 -4.62 7.06
C GLY A 427 1.28 -4.28 5.95
N THR A 428 0.02 -3.97 6.26
CA THR A 428 -1.10 -3.88 5.32
C THR A 428 -1.24 -5.14 4.48
N THR A 429 -1.25 -6.31 5.15
CA THR A 429 -1.18 -7.62 4.48
C THR A 429 -2.55 -8.26 4.32
N GLY A 430 -3.39 -8.27 5.38
CA GLY A 430 -4.72 -8.84 5.34
C GLY A 430 -4.84 -10.29 5.86
N LEU A 431 -3.73 -10.93 6.22
CA LEU A 431 -3.77 -12.25 6.86
C LEU A 431 -4.23 -12.12 8.32
N SER A 432 -5.16 -12.94 8.74
CA SER A 432 -5.69 -12.99 10.10
C SER A 432 -5.98 -14.42 10.52
N LEU A 433 -5.91 -14.70 11.82
CA LEU A 433 -6.40 -15.93 12.44
C LEU A 433 -7.92 -15.89 12.70
N GLY A 434 -8.64 -14.95 12.09
CA GLY A 434 -10.08 -14.80 12.23
C GLY A 434 -10.52 -13.95 13.43
N ILE A 435 -9.58 -13.38 14.19
CA ILE A 435 -9.88 -12.61 15.40
C ILE A 435 -10.38 -11.18 15.15
N THR A 436 -10.27 -10.68 13.93
CA THR A 436 -10.58 -9.27 13.59
C THR A 436 -12.02 -8.88 13.98
N GLY A 437 -12.98 -9.77 13.77
CA GLY A 437 -14.39 -9.56 14.13
C GLY A 437 -14.62 -9.49 15.63
N ASP A 438 -13.87 -10.28 16.40
CA ASP A 438 -14.02 -10.46 17.85
C ASP A 438 -13.35 -9.37 18.68
N LEU A 439 -12.52 -8.52 18.05
CA LEU A 439 -11.87 -7.40 18.71
C LEU A 439 -12.88 -6.41 19.30
N SER A 440 -12.57 -5.89 20.47
CA SER A 440 -13.32 -4.78 21.07
C SER A 440 -13.30 -3.53 20.17
N THR A 441 -14.18 -2.57 20.43
CA THR A 441 -14.19 -1.29 19.71
C THR A 441 -12.84 -0.58 19.79
N ILE A 442 -12.16 -0.65 20.94
CA ILE A 442 -10.83 -0.05 21.14
C ILE A 442 -9.79 -0.82 20.34
N GLY A 443 -9.83 -2.16 20.37
CA GLY A 443 -8.95 -3.01 19.57
C GLY A 443 -9.07 -2.72 18.07
N LYS A 444 -10.30 -2.63 17.55
CA LYS A 444 -10.57 -2.25 16.15
C LYS A 444 -9.99 -0.88 15.79
N LEU A 445 -10.09 0.12 16.69
CA LEU A 445 -9.50 1.45 16.46
C LEU A 445 -7.97 1.42 16.44
N VAL A 446 -7.33 0.66 17.30
CA VAL A 446 -5.87 0.50 17.33
C VAL A 446 -5.37 -0.16 16.05
N ILE A 447 -6.02 -1.25 15.63
CA ILE A 447 -5.69 -1.94 14.37
C ILE A 447 -5.93 -1.01 13.16
N ALA A 448 -7.04 -0.27 13.13
CA ALA A 448 -7.32 0.71 12.07
C ALA A 448 -6.24 1.80 12.00
N LEU A 449 -5.76 2.30 13.13
CA LEU A 449 -4.66 3.26 13.19
C LEU A 449 -3.35 2.66 12.66
N LEU A 450 -3.05 1.40 13.01
CA LEU A 450 -1.87 0.70 12.49
C LEU A 450 -1.92 0.53 10.97
N MET A 451 -3.07 0.12 10.42
CA MET A 451 -3.27 0.02 8.97
C MET A 451 -3.03 1.37 8.28
N PHE A 452 -3.54 2.44 8.86
CA PHE A 452 -3.34 3.80 8.32
C PHE A 452 -1.86 4.21 8.34
N ILE A 453 -1.16 4.00 9.48
CA ILE A 453 0.26 4.33 9.62
C ILE A 453 1.12 3.46 8.70
N GLY A 454 0.84 2.16 8.61
CA GLY A 454 1.52 1.24 7.72
C GLY A 454 1.42 1.65 6.25
N ARG A 455 0.25 2.15 5.84
CA ARG A 455 0.00 2.64 4.49
C ARG A 455 0.72 3.94 4.18
N VAL A 456 0.56 4.95 5.01
CA VAL A 456 1.20 6.26 4.86
C VAL A 456 2.73 6.13 4.94
N GLY A 457 3.19 5.26 5.83
CA GLY A 457 4.60 5.02 6.13
C GLY A 457 5.07 5.77 7.37
N MET A 458 5.85 5.07 8.21
CA MET A 458 6.34 5.60 9.49
C MET A 458 7.13 6.91 9.35
N LEU A 459 7.98 7.02 8.31
CA LEU A 459 8.76 8.25 8.09
C LEU A 459 7.88 9.48 7.91
N TYR A 460 6.81 9.35 7.12
CA TYR A 460 5.90 10.47 6.88
C TYR A 460 5.04 10.77 8.09
N THR A 461 4.64 9.74 8.84
CA THR A 461 3.92 9.92 10.11
C THR A 461 4.76 10.70 11.11
N LEU A 462 6.04 10.39 11.23
CA LEU A 462 6.97 11.14 12.09
C LEU A 462 7.13 12.60 11.65
N MET A 463 7.27 12.84 10.35
CA MET A 463 7.44 14.19 9.83
C MET A 463 6.21 15.10 10.04
N LEU A 464 5.05 14.53 10.43
CA LEU A 464 3.91 15.35 10.87
C LEU A 464 4.16 16.02 12.22
N PHE A 465 4.91 15.38 13.09
CA PHE A 465 5.18 15.84 14.46
C PHE A 465 6.50 16.62 14.58
N VAL A 466 7.41 16.50 13.60
CA VAL A 466 8.70 17.23 13.61
C VAL A 466 8.48 18.64 13.06
N PRO A 467 8.83 19.70 13.81
CA PRO A 467 8.79 21.09 13.33
C PRO A 467 9.70 21.28 12.10
N LYS A 468 9.26 22.10 11.14
CA LYS A 468 10.04 22.43 9.95
C LYS A 468 11.32 23.22 10.19
N GLU A 469 11.43 23.88 11.30
CA GLU A 469 12.58 24.70 11.65
C GLU A 469 13.60 23.84 12.41
N THR A 470 14.67 23.44 11.74
CA THR A 470 15.93 23.11 12.45
C THR A 470 16.41 24.42 13.05
N ARG A 471 16.36 24.56 14.38
CA ARG A 471 17.08 25.60 15.07
C ARG A 471 18.56 25.38 14.79
N ASP A 472 19.09 26.17 13.87
CA ASP A 472 20.54 26.30 13.75
C ASP A 472 21.01 27.01 15.00
N LEU A 473 21.56 26.25 15.92
CA LEU A 473 22.01 26.79 17.22
C LEU A 473 23.20 27.72 17.05
N GLY A 474 23.82 27.78 15.87
CA GLY A 474 25.00 28.59 15.62
C GLY A 474 26.24 28.17 16.38
N TYR A 475 26.18 27.06 17.12
CA TYR A 475 27.30 26.47 17.87
C TYR A 475 27.16 24.96 17.96
N GLU A 476 28.27 24.25 18.07
CA GLU A 476 28.32 22.81 18.32
C GLU A 476 28.84 22.55 19.77
N TYR A 477 28.20 21.55 20.41
CA TYR A 477 28.66 21.09 21.71
C TYR A 477 29.95 20.25 21.58
N PRO A 478 30.89 20.30 22.58
CA PRO A 478 32.02 19.40 22.61
C PRO A 478 31.58 17.93 22.57
N THR A 479 32.31 17.12 21.83
CA THR A 479 32.06 15.69 21.77
C THR A 479 32.68 14.95 22.92
N GLU A 480 31.94 14.10 23.62
CA GLU A 480 32.44 13.22 24.68
C GLU A 480 32.15 11.75 24.32
N LYS A 481 33.07 10.85 24.65
CA LYS A 481 32.89 9.41 24.39
C LYS A 481 32.10 8.78 25.52
N ILE A 482 31.06 8.04 25.17
CA ILE A 482 30.25 7.27 26.09
C ILE A 482 30.61 5.80 25.94
N ILE A 483 30.69 5.08 27.08
CA ILE A 483 30.91 3.64 27.10
C ILE A 483 29.63 2.97 26.62
N ILE A 484 29.73 2.20 25.54
CA ILE A 484 28.61 1.40 24.98
C ILE A 484 28.98 -0.05 25.27
N GLY A 485 28.03 -0.80 25.89
CA GLY A 485 28.21 -2.20 26.29
C GLY A 485 28.23 -3.19 25.13
#